data_5cecdb834fcb41aaede92dfa3b40025b
#
_entry.id   5cecdb834fcb41aaede92dfa3b40025b
#
_cell.length_a   1.000
_cell.length_b   1.000
_cell.length_c   1.000
_cell.angle_alpha   90.00
_cell.angle_beta   90.00
_cell.angle_gamma   90.00
#
_symmetry.space_group_name_H-M   'P 1'
#
loop_
_entity.id
_entity.type
_entity.pdbx_description
1 polymer ?
#
loop_
_entity_poly.entity_id
_entity_poly.type
_entity_poly.pdbx_seq_one_letter_code
_entity_poly.pdbx_strand_id
1 'polypeptide(L)'
;VAGAISGVLGNVLGGAISGVLGNVLSDVGISDGRRGVRGAATPDTDPTQDVVVVHSPKSTASEAYRGIRTSLLFSSADAAPQVILVTSSGPREGKTTCTANIAAAMAQAGSRVVVLDCDLRRPRVHQLFGKDRGVGTSNILVANCTLDEAIQPTDLPNVDMIASGPVPPNPSELLGSQHMIAMLAELRQRYERIIIDSPPISAVTDAVILSKIVDGVVLVIRAHQTNREVIRYA
;
A
#
# COMPACT_ATOMS: atom_id res chain seq x y z
N VAL A 1 0.06 -3.08 -17.82
CA VAL A 1 0.16 -3.47 -16.41
C VAL A 1 1.52 -4.06 -16.03
N ALA A 2 2.47 -4.17 -16.96
CA ALA A 2 3.79 -4.77 -16.70
C ALA A 2 4.83 -3.69 -16.38
N GLY A 3 4.73 -3.00 -15.25
CA GLY A 3 5.71 -1.94 -14.94
C GLY A 3 5.82 -1.52 -13.49
N ALA A 4 5.19 -2.18 -12.56
CA ALA A 4 5.03 -1.65 -11.21
C ALA A 4 5.47 -2.59 -10.07
N ILE A 5 6.47 -3.44 -10.29
CA ILE A 5 7.02 -4.23 -9.17
C ILE A 5 8.53 -4.15 -9.25
N SER A 6 9.10 -3.24 -8.50
CA SER A 6 10.55 -3.19 -8.34
C SER A 6 10.91 -2.54 -7.02
N GLY A 7 11.38 -3.35 -6.10
CA GLY A 7 12.08 -2.92 -4.90
C GLY A 7 11.20 -2.64 -3.68
N VAL A 8 11.08 -3.62 -2.81
CA VAL A 8 10.66 -3.43 -1.42
C VAL A 8 11.92 -3.28 -0.58
N LEU A 9 12.17 -2.08 -0.11
CA LEU A 9 13.20 -1.83 0.89
C LEU A 9 12.50 -1.59 2.23
N GLY A 10 12.50 -2.61 3.09
CA GLY A 10 12.06 -2.47 4.48
C GLY A 10 13.22 -1.97 5.33
N ASN A 11 13.05 -0.87 6.01
CA ASN A 11 13.98 -0.40 7.02
C ASN A 11 13.34 -0.62 8.39
N VAL A 12 13.66 -1.72 9.02
CA VAL A 12 13.41 -1.95 10.45
C VAL A 12 14.76 -1.91 11.13
N LEU A 13 14.90 -1.02 12.11
CA LEU A 13 15.99 -0.91 13.09
C LEU A 13 17.10 -1.99 13.00
N GLY A 14 18.18 -1.69 12.30
CA GLY A 14 19.49 -2.31 12.56
C GLY A 14 19.82 -3.64 11.93
N GLY A 15 19.11 -4.14 10.89
CA GLY A 15 19.46 -5.41 10.24
C GLY A 15 19.34 -5.35 8.71
N ALA A 16 20.46 -5.44 8.02
CA ALA A 16 20.54 -5.38 6.56
C ALA A 16 19.83 -6.56 5.89
N ILE A 17 18.70 -6.30 5.21
CA ILE A 17 18.17 -7.17 4.16
C ILE A 17 18.42 -6.50 2.82
N SER A 18 19.68 -6.43 2.43
CA SER A 18 20.12 -5.86 1.15
C SER A 18 20.33 -6.91 0.04
N GLY A 19 19.98 -8.17 0.25
CA GLY A 19 20.45 -9.26 -0.60
C GLY A 19 19.42 -10.10 -1.35
N VAL A 20 18.13 -10.04 -1.06
CA VAL A 20 17.19 -11.08 -1.52
C VAL A 20 16.40 -10.72 -2.78
N LEU A 21 16.24 -9.46 -3.14
CA LEU A 21 15.39 -9.04 -4.26
C LEU A 21 16.13 -8.67 -5.55
N GLY A 22 17.46 -8.65 -5.54
CA GLY A 22 18.27 -8.40 -6.76
C GLY A 22 18.16 -9.51 -7.80
N ASN A 23 17.88 -10.74 -7.43
CA ASN A 23 17.93 -11.91 -8.31
C ASN A 23 16.57 -12.38 -8.85
N VAL A 24 15.44 -11.90 -8.32
CA VAL A 24 14.12 -12.36 -8.77
C VAL A 24 13.66 -11.66 -10.06
N LEU A 25 14.25 -10.52 -10.40
CA LEU A 25 13.84 -9.73 -11.58
C LEU A 25 14.73 -9.94 -12.82
N SER A 26 15.85 -10.66 -12.73
CA SER A 26 16.71 -10.95 -13.90
C SER A 26 16.16 -12.09 -14.78
N ASP A 27 15.27 -12.93 -14.27
CA ASP A 27 14.76 -14.11 -14.99
C ASP A 27 13.43 -13.88 -15.73
N VAL A 28 12.82 -12.69 -15.63
CA VAL A 28 11.65 -12.35 -16.43
C VAL A 28 12.11 -11.68 -17.71
N GLY A 29 12.36 -12.47 -18.75
CA GLY A 29 12.71 -12.01 -20.09
C GLY A 29 11.63 -11.09 -20.67
N ILE A 30 11.76 -9.78 -20.49
CA ILE A 30 10.97 -8.76 -21.18
C ILE A 30 11.82 -8.26 -22.33
N SER A 31 11.49 -8.73 -23.54
CA SER A 31 12.09 -8.24 -24.79
C SER A 31 11.76 -6.75 -24.99
N ASP A 32 12.79 -5.96 -25.23
CA ASP A 32 12.76 -4.54 -25.56
C ASP A 32 12.09 -4.32 -26.94
N GLY A 33 10.81 -4.03 -26.94
CA GLY A 33 10.01 -3.67 -28.13
C GLY A 33 9.88 -2.16 -28.26
N ARG A 34 10.91 -1.46 -28.74
CA ARG A 34 10.78 -0.08 -29.21
C ARG A 34 9.89 -0.03 -30.43
N ARG A 35 8.63 0.36 -30.24
CA ARG A 35 7.84 1.03 -31.31
C ARG A 35 6.98 2.10 -30.65
N GLY A 36 7.26 3.35 -31.03
CA GLY A 36 6.44 4.51 -30.66
C GLY A 36 5.03 4.36 -31.20
N VAL A 37 4.06 4.35 -30.30
CA VAL A 37 2.64 4.51 -30.63
C VAL A 37 2.20 5.80 -29.95
N ARG A 38 1.83 6.77 -30.78
CA ARG A 38 1.15 8.02 -30.39
C ARG A 38 -0.19 7.66 -29.76
N GLY A 39 -0.50 8.36 -28.68
CA GLY A 39 -1.73 8.48 -27.92
C GLY A 39 -3.00 7.87 -28.53
N ALA A 40 -3.31 6.66 -28.10
CA ALA A 40 -4.66 6.19 -28.01
C ALA A 40 -5.06 6.26 -26.55
N ALA A 41 -6.21 6.88 -26.24
CA ALA A 41 -6.81 6.81 -24.93
C ALA A 41 -6.90 5.33 -24.54
N THR A 42 -6.27 4.97 -23.42
CA THR A 42 -6.44 3.62 -22.85
C THR A 42 -7.92 3.43 -22.56
N PRO A 43 -8.53 2.29 -22.97
CA PRO A 43 -9.89 2.00 -22.55
C PRO A 43 -9.97 2.04 -21.02
N ASP A 44 -11.10 2.52 -20.50
CA ASP A 44 -11.46 2.55 -19.08
C ASP A 44 -11.32 1.11 -18.53
N THR A 45 -10.12 0.76 -18.09
CA THR A 45 -9.90 -0.52 -17.42
C THR A 45 -10.44 -0.37 -16.01
N ASP A 46 -11.37 -1.23 -15.64
CA ASP A 46 -11.93 -1.32 -14.30
C ASP A 46 -10.77 -1.39 -13.28
N PRO A 47 -10.62 -0.41 -12.37
CA PRO A 47 -9.53 -0.38 -11.40
C PRO A 47 -9.47 -1.61 -10.50
N THR A 48 -10.58 -2.33 -10.31
CA THR A 48 -10.61 -3.56 -9.49
C THR A 48 -9.75 -4.66 -10.10
N GLN A 49 -9.56 -4.69 -11.42
CA GLN A 49 -8.68 -5.63 -12.13
C GLN A 49 -7.19 -5.48 -11.75
N ASP A 50 -6.80 -4.36 -11.15
CA ASP A 50 -5.43 -4.13 -10.69
C ASP A 50 -5.06 -4.98 -9.46
N VAL A 51 -6.04 -5.63 -8.80
CA VAL A 51 -5.78 -6.59 -7.72
C VAL A 51 -5.46 -7.96 -8.35
N VAL A 52 -4.26 -8.05 -8.94
CA VAL A 52 -3.83 -9.23 -9.73
C VAL A 52 -3.77 -10.53 -8.92
N VAL A 53 -3.50 -10.44 -7.62
CA VAL A 53 -3.49 -11.60 -6.71
C VAL A 53 -4.84 -12.34 -6.72
N VAL A 54 -5.94 -11.62 -7.00
CA VAL A 54 -7.29 -12.18 -7.08
C VAL A 54 -7.66 -12.55 -8.51
N HIS A 55 -7.49 -11.61 -9.44
CA HIS A 55 -7.96 -11.79 -10.83
C HIS A 55 -7.02 -12.66 -11.69
N SER A 56 -5.76 -12.78 -11.32
CA SER A 56 -4.76 -13.58 -12.03
C SER A 56 -3.86 -14.35 -11.06
N PRO A 57 -4.42 -15.28 -10.23
CA PRO A 57 -3.73 -15.87 -9.10
C PRO A 57 -2.51 -16.74 -9.48
N LYS A 58 -2.42 -17.19 -10.72
CA LYS A 58 -1.30 -18.00 -11.26
C LYS A 58 -0.27 -17.14 -12.01
N SER A 59 -0.41 -15.82 -12.04
CA SER A 59 0.53 -14.94 -12.74
C SER A 59 1.85 -14.79 -11.95
N THR A 60 2.93 -14.50 -12.66
CA THR A 60 4.24 -14.16 -12.05
C THR A 60 4.10 -12.96 -11.10
N ALA A 61 3.22 -12.00 -11.41
CA ALA A 61 2.97 -10.86 -10.55
C ALA A 61 2.34 -11.28 -9.21
N SER A 62 1.39 -12.23 -9.22
CA SER A 62 0.78 -12.77 -8.00
C SER A 62 1.79 -13.52 -7.14
N GLU A 63 2.69 -14.30 -7.76
CA GLU A 63 3.78 -14.96 -7.04
C GLU A 63 4.75 -13.95 -6.42
N ALA A 64 5.06 -12.84 -7.12
CA ALA A 64 5.88 -11.78 -6.56
C ALA A 64 5.25 -11.16 -5.30
N TYR A 65 3.92 -10.91 -5.29
CA TYR A 65 3.22 -10.43 -4.08
C TYR A 65 3.21 -11.46 -2.94
N ARG A 66 3.11 -12.75 -3.25
CA ARG A 66 3.28 -13.81 -2.23
C ARG A 66 4.70 -13.83 -1.66
N GLY A 67 5.71 -13.57 -2.50
CA GLY A 67 7.10 -13.37 -2.07
C GLY A 67 7.24 -12.17 -1.14
N ILE A 68 6.66 -11.02 -1.50
CA ILE A 68 6.64 -9.81 -0.66
C ILE A 68 5.96 -10.11 0.70
N ARG A 69 4.78 -10.75 0.70
CA ARG A 69 4.12 -11.20 1.93
C ARG A 69 5.05 -12.02 2.81
N THR A 70 5.72 -13.02 2.22
CA THR A 70 6.65 -13.89 2.96
C THR A 70 7.79 -13.06 3.56
N SER A 71 8.39 -12.16 2.79
CA SER A 71 9.44 -11.27 3.28
C SER A 71 8.98 -10.37 4.42
N LEU A 72 7.74 -9.85 4.36
CA LEU A 72 7.15 -9.03 5.43
C LEU A 72 6.90 -9.84 6.70
N LEU A 73 6.38 -11.06 6.57
CA LEU A 73 6.11 -11.94 7.72
C LEU A 73 7.39 -12.36 8.45
N PHE A 74 8.50 -12.46 7.75
CA PHE A 74 9.81 -12.84 8.30
C PHE A 74 10.79 -11.67 8.42
N SER A 75 10.32 -10.42 8.31
CA SER A 75 11.17 -9.22 8.38
C SER A 75 11.72 -8.91 9.78
N SER A 76 11.10 -9.46 10.82
CA SER A 76 11.52 -9.32 12.21
C SER A 76 11.65 -10.68 12.87
N ALA A 77 12.65 -10.84 13.75
CA ALA A 77 12.89 -12.08 14.49
C ALA A 77 11.85 -12.33 15.59
N ASP A 78 11.31 -11.25 16.19
CA ASP A 78 10.42 -11.37 17.35
C ASP A 78 8.95 -11.49 16.96
N ALA A 79 8.48 -10.64 16.06
CA ALA A 79 7.09 -10.67 15.60
C ALA A 79 6.95 -10.03 14.23
N ALA A 80 6.07 -10.61 13.39
CA ALA A 80 5.73 -10.03 12.10
C ALA A 80 5.03 -8.68 12.27
N PRO A 81 5.34 -7.65 11.45
CA PRO A 81 4.74 -6.32 11.58
C PRO A 81 3.22 -6.38 11.41
N GLN A 82 2.49 -5.80 12.34
CA GLN A 82 1.03 -5.74 12.31
C GLN A 82 0.55 -4.54 11.50
N VAL A 83 1.16 -3.37 11.68
CA VAL A 83 0.85 -2.14 10.95
C VAL A 83 1.96 -1.85 9.95
N ILE A 84 1.61 -1.88 8.68
CA ILE A 84 2.54 -1.72 7.56
C ILE A 84 2.13 -0.50 6.75
N LEU A 85 3.03 0.48 6.66
CA LEU A 85 2.87 1.65 5.82
C LEU A 85 3.38 1.35 4.41
N VAL A 86 2.58 1.62 3.40
CA VAL A 86 3.00 1.58 2.00
C VAL A 86 3.08 3.00 1.46
N THR A 87 4.27 3.38 1.03
CA THR A 87 4.52 4.68 0.40
C THR A 87 5.35 4.50 -0.86
N SER A 88 5.64 5.59 -1.57
CA SER A 88 6.51 5.56 -2.75
C SER A 88 7.45 6.76 -2.76
N SER A 89 8.53 6.67 -3.51
CA SER A 89 9.46 7.79 -3.67
C SER A 89 8.81 8.94 -4.43
N GLY A 90 8.00 8.64 -5.47
CA GLY A 90 7.32 9.61 -6.30
C GLY A 90 5.87 9.23 -6.63
N PRO A 91 5.13 10.15 -7.28
CA PRO A 91 3.74 9.88 -7.68
C PRO A 91 3.68 8.84 -8.81
N ARG A 92 2.58 8.05 -8.86
CA ARG A 92 2.29 7.04 -9.90
C ARG A 92 3.28 5.87 -9.96
N GLU A 93 3.93 5.53 -8.86
CA GLU A 93 4.82 4.35 -8.76
C GLU A 93 4.09 3.05 -8.43
N GLY A 94 2.76 3.09 -8.24
CA GLY A 94 1.94 1.89 -7.99
C GLY A 94 1.74 1.56 -6.51
N LYS A 95 1.98 2.51 -5.58
CA LYS A 95 1.79 2.30 -4.14
C LYS A 95 0.41 1.72 -3.78
N THR A 96 -0.68 2.33 -4.24
CA THR A 96 -2.04 1.91 -3.92
C THR A 96 -2.37 0.52 -4.49
N THR A 97 -1.94 0.23 -5.73
CA THR A 97 -2.03 -1.11 -6.31
C THR A 97 -1.21 -2.13 -5.49
N CYS A 98 -0.02 -1.74 -5.03
CA CYS A 98 0.82 -2.58 -4.18
C CYS A 98 0.14 -2.85 -2.83
N THR A 99 -0.43 -1.81 -2.21
CA THR A 99 -1.21 -1.90 -0.96
C THR A 99 -2.33 -2.94 -1.06
N ALA A 100 -3.19 -2.85 -2.09
CA ALA A 100 -4.30 -3.76 -2.28
C ALA A 100 -3.84 -5.21 -2.54
N ASN A 101 -2.79 -5.40 -3.33
CA ASN A 101 -2.27 -6.73 -3.62
C ASN A 101 -1.54 -7.38 -2.42
N ILE A 102 -0.82 -6.60 -1.60
CA ILE A 102 -0.24 -7.11 -0.34
C ILE A 102 -1.36 -7.53 0.61
N ALA A 103 -2.40 -6.72 0.76
CA ALA A 103 -3.56 -7.04 1.60
C ALA A 103 -4.23 -8.34 1.14
N ALA A 104 -4.51 -8.47 -0.16
CA ALA A 104 -5.08 -9.68 -0.75
C ALA A 104 -4.19 -10.91 -0.53
N ALA A 105 -2.87 -10.77 -0.71
CA ALA A 105 -1.93 -11.87 -0.49
C ALA A 105 -1.85 -12.31 0.99
N MET A 106 -1.96 -11.37 1.95
CA MET A 106 -2.01 -11.69 3.38
C MET A 106 -3.34 -12.35 3.76
N ALA A 107 -4.46 -11.87 3.22
CA ALA A 107 -5.77 -12.44 3.46
C ALA A 107 -5.91 -13.86 2.89
N GLN A 108 -5.33 -14.15 1.72
CA GLN A 108 -5.25 -15.50 1.17
C GLN A 108 -4.46 -16.48 2.05
N ALA A 109 -3.56 -15.97 2.90
CA ALA A 109 -2.84 -16.77 3.88
C ALA A 109 -3.60 -16.93 5.21
N GLY A 110 -4.84 -16.42 5.29
CA GLY A 110 -5.72 -16.57 6.45
C GLY A 110 -5.75 -15.40 7.41
N SER A 111 -4.93 -14.36 7.20
CA SER A 111 -4.94 -13.17 8.08
C SER A 111 -6.21 -12.33 7.89
N ARG A 112 -6.74 -11.79 8.99
CA ARG A 112 -7.73 -10.71 8.94
C ARG A 112 -7.02 -9.38 8.68
N VAL A 113 -7.36 -8.75 7.56
CA VAL A 113 -6.67 -7.55 7.05
C VAL A 113 -7.61 -6.38 6.97
N VAL A 114 -7.15 -5.18 7.34
CA VAL A 114 -7.80 -3.93 6.96
C VAL A 114 -6.85 -3.07 6.13
N VAL A 115 -7.38 -2.51 5.05
CA VAL A 115 -6.68 -1.50 4.23
C VAL A 115 -7.17 -0.11 4.63
N LEU A 116 -6.25 0.74 5.07
CA LEU A 116 -6.53 2.09 5.52
C LEU A 116 -6.02 3.11 4.50
N ASP A 117 -6.91 3.89 3.88
CA ASP A 117 -6.53 4.97 2.95
C ASP A 117 -6.15 6.23 3.73
N CYS A 118 -4.84 6.49 3.84
CA CYS A 118 -4.24 7.70 4.41
C CYS A 118 -3.67 8.64 3.35
N ASP A 119 -3.86 8.38 2.05
CA ASP A 119 -3.63 9.39 1.02
C ASP A 119 -4.83 10.35 0.96
N LEU A 120 -4.97 11.18 2.01
CA LEU A 120 -6.09 12.12 2.15
C LEU A 120 -6.08 13.22 1.09
N ARG A 121 -5.04 13.26 0.22
CA ARG A 121 -4.90 14.27 -0.84
C ARG A 121 -5.37 13.78 -2.18
N ARG A 122 -5.05 12.52 -2.54
CA ARG A 122 -5.39 11.87 -3.81
C ARG A 122 -5.81 10.43 -3.59
N PRO A 123 -6.89 10.20 -2.82
CA PRO A 123 -7.31 8.87 -2.41
C PRO A 123 -7.73 8.01 -3.60
N ARG A 124 -7.36 6.71 -3.56
CA ARG A 124 -7.67 5.76 -4.63
C ARG A 124 -8.02 4.36 -4.15
N VAL A 125 -7.84 4.05 -2.87
CA VAL A 125 -8.10 2.70 -2.34
C VAL A 125 -9.53 2.26 -2.62
N HIS A 126 -10.52 3.14 -2.40
CA HIS A 126 -11.93 2.88 -2.65
C HIS A 126 -12.21 2.41 -4.09
N GLN A 127 -11.47 2.92 -5.09
CA GLN A 127 -11.64 2.53 -6.49
C GLN A 127 -11.19 1.09 -6.74
N LEU A 128 -10.08 0.65 -6.08
CA LEU A 128 -9.55 -0.70 -6.24
C LEU A 128 -10.44 -1.77 -5.61
N PHE A 129 -11.26 -1.40 -4.65
CA PHE A 129 -12.22 -2.31 -4.00
C PHE A 129 -13.67 -2.06 -4.43
N GLY A 130 -13.92 -1.16 -5.38
CA GLY A 130 -15.28 -0.86 -5.86
C GLY A 130 -16.21 -0.33 -4.76
N LYS A 131 -15.68 0.44 -3.80
CA LYS A 131 -16.41 0.94 -2.63
C LYS A 131 -16.57 2.45 -2.66
N ASP A 132 -17.45 2.97 -1.78
CA ASP A 132 -17.67 4.40 -1.61
C ASP A 132 -16.57 5.05 -0.75
N ARG A 133 -16.31 6.33 -1.03
CA ARG A 133 -15.37 7.16 -0.29
C ARG A 133 -16.03 8.05 0.77
N GLY A 134 -17.35 8.11 0.82
CA GLY A 134 -18.11 9.12 1.57
C GLY A 134 -17.74 9.26 3.04
N VAL A 135 -17.54 8.15 3.75
CA VAL A 135 -17.10 8.09 5.14
C VAL A 135 -15.78 7.34 5.24
N GLY A 136 -14.84 7.82 6.07
CA GLY A 136 -13.54 7.18 6.18
C GLY A 136 -12.57 7.84 7.17
N THR A 137 -11.29 7.65 6.93
CA THR A 137 -10.19 8.09 7.79
C THR A 137 -10.33 9.53 8.26
N SER A 138 -10.59 10.47 7.35
CA SER A 138 -10.70 11.90 7.71
C SER A 138 -11.85 12.17 8.66
N ASN A 139 -12.99 11.46 8.53
CA ASN A 139 -14.14 11.60 9.43
C ASN A 139 -13.82 11.08 10.84
N ILE A 140 -13.13 9.92 10.94
CA ILE A 140 -12.71 9.37 12.24
C ILE A 140 -11.75 10.34 12.93
N LEU A 141 -10.76 10.88 12.19
CA LEU A 141 -9.75 11.76 12.76
C LEU A 141 -10.28 13.11 13.28
N VAL A 142 -11.44 13.55 12.79
CA VAL A 142 -12.14 14.73 13.31
C VAL A 142 -13.32 14.36 14.23
N ALA A 143 -13.43 13.10 14.64
CA ALA A 143 -14.48 12.57 15.52
C ALA A 143 -15.92 12.77 15.00
N ASN A 144 -16.09 12.76 13.66
CA ASN A 144 -17.40 12.88 13.02
C ASN A 144 -18.05 11.52 12.70
N CYS A 145 -17.37 10.41 12.93
CA CYS A 145 -17.90 9.05 12.85
C CYS A 145 -17.09 8.09 13.72
N THR A 146 -17.69 6.97 14.02
CA THR A 146 -17.04 5.85 14.71
C THR A 146 -16.24 5.00 13.74
N LEU A 147 -15.37 4.15 14.27
CA LEU A 147 -14.61 3.19 13.46
C LEU A 147 -15.54 2.20 12.74
N ASP A 148 -16.61 1.73 13.43
CA ASP A 148 -17.58 0.78 12.89
C ASP A 148 -18.37 1.35 11.70
N GLU A 149 -18.67 2.66 11.70
CA GLU A 149 -19.35 3.33 10.61
C GLU A 149 -18.45 3.52 9.37
N ALA A 150 -17.12 3.56 9.57
CA ALA A 150 -16.16 3.78 8.50
C ALA A 150 -15.60 2.48 7.89
N ILE A 151 -15.64 1.36 8.62
CA ILE A 151 -15.20 0.06 8.11
C ILE A 151 -16.18 -0.45 7.06
N GLN A 152 -15.66 -0.75 5.88
CA GLN A 152 -16.42 -1.31 4.77
C GLN A 152 -15.87 -2.71 4.43
N PRO A 153 -16.72 -3.76 4.46
CA PRO A 153 -16.31 -5.06 3.96
C PRO A 153 -16.05 -4.99 2.45
N THR A 154 -15.03 -5.68 2.00
CA THR A 154 -14.74 -5.80 0.56
C THR A 154 -15.29 -7.12 0.01
N ASP A 155 -15.22 -7.30 -1.30
CA ASP A 155 -15.58 -8.56 -1.94
C ASP A 155 -14.48 -9.64 -1.77
N LEU A 156 -13.33 -9.26 -1.17
CA LEU A 156 -12.24 -10.19 -0.87
C LEU A 156 -12.43 -10.77 0.53
N PRO A 157 -12.44 -12.11 0.68
CA PRO A 157 -12.53 -12.73 2.00
C PRO A 157 -11.42 -12.26 2.93
N ASN A 158 -11.75 -11.95 4.18
CA ASN A 158 -10.85 -11.48 5.23
C ASN A 158 -10.19 -10.10 4.96
N VAL A 159 -10.71 -9.31 4.02
CA VAL A 159 -10.24 -7.95 3.74
C VAL A 159 -11.37 -6.96 3.97
N ASP A 160 -11.21 -6.08 4.94
CA ASP A 160 -12.02 -4.88 5.11
C ASP A 160 -11.20 -3.66 4.65
N MET A 161 -11.88 -2.55 4.39
CA MET A 161 -11.23 -1.29 4.08
C MET A 161 -11.84 -0.11 4.84
N ILE A 162 -11.02 0.92 5.03
CA ILE A 162 -11.48 2.24 5.46
C ILE A 162 -11.02 3.21 4.38
N ALA A 163 -11.99 3.84 3.71
CA ALA A 163 -11.73 4.86 2.70
C ALA A 163 -11.13 6.13 3.33
N SER A 164 -10.64 7.03 2.51
CA SER A 164 -10.08 8.30 3.01
C SER A 164 -11.12 9.23 3.66
N GLY A 165 -12.38 9.12 3.25
CA GLY A 165 -13.39 10.13 3.53
C GLY A 165 -13.20 11.41 2.69
N PRO A 166 -13.86 12.52 3.02
CA PRO A 166 -13.67 13.82 2.38
C PRO A 166 -12.22 14.32 2.53
N VAL A 167 -11.73 15.06 1.53
CA VAL A 167 -10.38 15.66 1.58
C VAL A 167 -10.36 16.78 2.61
N PRO A 168 -9.59 16.68 3.69
CA PRO A 168 -9.51 17.72 4.71
C PRO A 168 -8.56 18.85 4.30
N PRO A 169 -8.67 20.05 4.89
CA PRO A 169 -7.76 21.17 4.61
C PRO A 169 -6.34 20.96 5.16
N ASN A 170 -6.18 20.14 6.22
CA ASN A 170 -4.94 19.93 6.96
C ASN A 170 -4.58 18.45 7.15
N PRO A 171 -4.32 17.68 6.06
CA PRO A 171 -4.08 16.23 6.13
C PRO A 171 -2.97 15.83 7.09
N SER A 172 -1.80 16.48 7.02
CA SER A 172 -0.62 16.12 7.82
C SER A 172 -0.87 16.26 9.34
N GLU A 173 -1.62 17.29 9.76
CA GLU A 173 -1.97 17.50 11.16
C GLU A 173 -2.89 16.40 11.67
N LEU A 174 -3.90 16.02 10.87
CA LEU A 174 -4.82 14.94 11.22
C LEU A 174 -4.09 13.60 11.34
N LEU A 175 -3.22 13.28 10.40
CA LEU A 175 -2.42 12.04 10.42
C LEU A 175 -1.41 11.99 11.58
N GLY A 176 -0.99 13.15 12.11
CA GLY A 176 -0.13 13.28 13.29
C GLY A 176 -0.89 13.39 14.62
N SER A 177 -2.21 13.32 14.62
CA SER A 177 -3.04 13.55 15.80
C SER A 177 -3.10 12.34 16.75
N GLN A 178 -3.52 12.59 18.00
CA GLN A 178 -3.83 11.53 18.98
C GLN A 178 -4.98 10.62 18.51
N HIS A 179 -5.92 11.14 17.72
CA HIS A 179 -6.99 10.33 17.13
C HIS A 179 -6.45 9.27 16.18
N MET A 180 -5.40 9.56 15.41
CA MET A 180 -4.75 8.56 14.54
C MET A 180 -4.11 7.44 15.37
N ILE A 181 -3.44 7.76 16.46
CA ILE A 181 -2.86 6.78 17.38
C ILE A 181 -3.95 5.92 18.02
N ALA A 182 -5.03 6.55 18.50
CA ALA A 182 -6.16 5.84 19.09
C ALA A 182 -6.87 4.91 18.08
N MET A 183 -7.10 5.37 16.85
CA MET A 183 -7.66 4.58 15.77
C MET A 183 -6.80 3.35 15.46
N LEU A 184 -5.48 3.51 15.33
CA LEU A 184 -4.57 2.38 15.10
C LEU A 184 -4.57 1.40 16.27
N ALA A 185 -4.61 1.90 17.51
CA ALA A 185 -4.67 1.04 18.70
C ALA A 185 -5.94 0.18 18.72
N GLU A 186 -7.07 0.74 18.32
CA GLU A 186 -8.34 0.00 18.21
C GLU A 186 -8.32 -1.00 17.04
N LEU A 187 -7.80 -0.60 15.87
CA LEU A 187 -7.65 -1.50 14.73
C LEU A 187 -6.73 -2.69 15.04
N ARG A 188 -5.66 -2.50 15.82
CA ARG A 188 -4.75 -3.58 16.26
C ARG A 188 -5.46 -4.66 17.09
N GLN A 189 -6.55 -4.34 17.77
CA GLN A 189 -7.34 -5.33 18.52
C GLN A 189 -8.26 -6.16 17.62
N ARG A 190 -8.60 -5.64 16.43
CA ARG A 190 -9.60 -6.23 15.54
C ARG A 190 -8.98 -6.99 14.36
N TYR A 191 -7.79 -6.59 13.91
CA TYR A 191 -7.14 -7.10 12.70
C TYR A 191 -5.73 -7.60 12.98
N GLU A 192 -5.36 -8.67 12.32
CA GLU A 192 -3.99 -9.22 12.40
C GLU A 192 -3.01 -8.38 11.57
N ARG A 193 -3.50 -7.72 10.52
CA ARG A 193 -2.71 -6.88 9.63
C ARG A 193 -3.47 -5.60 9.27
N ILE A 194 -2.78 -4.48 9.35
CA ILE A 194 -3.27 -3.15 8.99
C ILE A 194 -2.32 -2.62 7.92
N ILE A 195 -2.81 -2.47 6.69
CA ILE A 195 -2.01 -1.98 5.56
C ILE A 195 -2.44 -0.55 5.24
N ILE A 196 -1.53 0.40 5.41
CA ILE A 196 -1.81 1.84 5.24
C ILE A 196 -1.30 2.28 3.88
N ASP A 197 -2.19 2.80 3.02
CA ASP A 197 -1.80 3.54 1.81
C ASP A 197 -1.54 5.00 2.16
N SER A 198 -0.44 5.58 1.69
CA SER A 198 -0.05 6.96 1.99
C SER A 198 0.43 7.70 0.74
N PRO A 199 0.48 9.04 0.74
CA PRO A 199 1.06 9.78 -0.38
C PRO A 199 2.56 9.53 -0.52
N PRO A 200 3.16 9.88 -1.70
CA PRO A 200 4.61 9.77 -1.92
C PRO A 200 5.41 10.60 -0.94
N ILE A 201 6.53 10.03 -0.44
CA ILE A 201 7.39 10.67 0.56
C ILE A 201 8.07 11.96 0.03
N SER A 202 8.37 12.03 -1.28
CA SER A 202 8.98 13.22 -1.86
C SER A 202 8.03 14.41 -1.99
N ALA A 203 6.72 14.17 -1.93
CA ALA A 203 5.73 15.20 -2.17
C ALA A 203 5.29 15.93 -0.89
N VAL A 204 5.15 15.18 0.21
CA VAL A 204 4.59 15.67 1.48
C VAL A 204 5.15 14.89 2.68
N THR A 205 5.00 15.45 3.87
CA THR A 205 5.50 14.85 5.12
C THR A 205 4.58 13.76 5.71
N ASP A 206 3.43 13.51 5.12
CA ASP A 206 2.39 12.60 5.61
C ASP A 206 2.94 11.19 5.90
N ALA A 207 3.69 10.61 4.94
CA ALA A 207 4.31 9.30 5.11
C ALA A 207 5.38 9.29 6.21
N VAL A 208 6.13 10.38 6.38
CA VAL A 208 7.14 10.53 7.44
C VAL A 208 6.47 10.59 8.82
N ILE A 209 5.32 11.26 8.94
CA ILE A 209 4.53 11.30 10.18
C ILE A 209 4.04 9.91 10.52
N LEU A 210 3.43 9.21 9.56
CA LEU A 210 2.90 7.85 9.75
C LEU A 210 4.00 6.84 10.07
N SER A 211 5.20 6.97 9.50
CA SER A 211 6.30 6.03 9.74
C SER A 211 6.73 5.90 11.20
N LYS A 212 6.40 6.91 12.04
CA LYS A 212 6.72 6.91 13.48
C LYS A 212 5.80 6.06 14.34
N ILE A 213 4.65 5.64 13.80
CA ILE A 213 3.59 4.94 14.54
C ILE A 213 3.23 3.58 13.95
N VAL A 214 3.99 3.11 12.95
CA VAL A 214 3.82 1.81 12.29
C VAL A 214 4.97 0.86 12.64
N ASP A 215 4.78 -0.44 12.39
CA ASP A 215 5.79 -1.47 12.69
C ASP A 215 6.77 -1.69 11.52
N GLY A 216 6.37 -1.31 10.31
CA GLY A 216 7.21 -1.44 9.12
C GLY A 216 6.77 -0.53 7.98
N VAL A 217 7.71 -0.24 7.07
CA VAL A 217 7.47 0.59 5.90
C VAL A 217 7.85 -0.17 4.64
N VAL A 218 6.96 -0.14 3.66
CA VAL A 218 7.21 -0.63 2.29
C VAL A 218 7.38 0.58 1.38
N LEU A 219 8.58 0.78 0.87
CA LEU A 219 8.87 1.80 -0.12
C LEU A 219 8.73 1.23 -1.53
N VAL A 220 7.72 1.68 -2.26
CA VAL A 220 7.48 1.30 -3.65
C VAL A 220 8.27 2.22 -4.57
N ILE A 221 9.06 1.64 -5.45
CA ILE A 221 9.83 2.36 -6.47
C ILE A 221 9.53 1.80 -7.86
N ARG A 222 9.61 2.63 -8.88
CA ARG A 222 9.42 2.18 -10.26
C ARG A 222 10.77 1.93 -10.93
N ALA A 223 11.05 0.66 -11.25
CA ALA A 223 12.28 0.27 -11.93
C ALA A 223 12.51 1.10 -13.20
N HIS A 224 13.74 1.46 -13.46
CA HIS A 224 14.20 2.23 -14.62
C HIS A 224 13.60 3.64 -14.77
N GLN A 225 12.81 4.13 -13.80
CA GLN A 225 12.19 5.47 -13.81
C GLN A 225 12.55 6.29 -12.57
N THR A 226 12.59 5.66 -11.40
CA THR A 226 12.95 6.35 -10.17
C THR A 226 14.46 6.54 -10.09
N ASN A 227 14.91 7.80 -9.92
CA ASN A 227 16.32 8.13 -9.78
C ASN A 227 16.84 7.56 -8.44
N ARG A 228 18.06 6.99 -8.47
CA ARG A 228 18.73 6.45 -7.27
C ARG A 228 18.96 7.48 -6.17
N GLU A 229 19.18 8.74 -6.53
CA GLU A 229 19.31 9.81 -5.55
C GLU A 229 18.01 10.06 -4.80
N VAL A 230 16.86 10.07 -5.49
CA VAL A 230 15.55 10.21 -4.85
C VAL A 230 15.28 9.08 -3.87
N ILE A 231 15.69 7.84 -4.21
CA ILE A 231 15.54 6.68 -3.30
C ILE A 231 16.40 6.82 -2.03
N ARG A 232 17.58 7.45 -2.12
CA ARG A 232 18.47 7.64 -0.97
C ARG A 232 17.95 8.69 0.02
N TYR A 233 17.11 9.61 -0.44
CA TYR A 233 16.52 10.67 0.39
C TYR A 233 15.08 10.35 0.83
N ALA A 234 14.49 9.25 0.35
CA ALA A 234 13.22 8.71 0.78
C ALA A 234 13.37 7.76 1.97
#